data_f6abc6850a95ef215096cb14b786964f
#
_entry.id   f6abc6850a95ef215096cb14b786964f
#
_cell.length_a   1.000
_cell.length_b   1.000
_cell.length_c   1.000
_cell.angle_alpha   90.00
_cell.angle_beta   90.00
_cell.angle_gamma   90.00
#
_symmetry.space_group_name_H-M   'P 1'
#
loop_
_entity.id
_entity.type
_entity.pdbx_description
1 polymer ?
#
loop_
_entity_poly.entity_id
_entity_poly.type
_entity_poly.pdbx_seq_one_letter_code
_entity_poly.pdbx_strand_id
1 'polypeptide(L)'
;KKEITVDQVREMGADAYEKAQGKIWEDWDARSNAYYDALKALRSKGTSYPAAFLHFTQETGTLLSAEENTVLSPANLYLAFAMLSETTDGDSRAQLLSLLGLENTDAPRAAGNYVWRETSTGKTLLGSSVWLNENLPYNEETLQVLAEQYLASTFSAPMGDEKTDKAIGEWINENTGNLLQDAAGEIETKPETVMLLLTTLYFKDQWRDEFWENATKKNAFTAASGEKQNAQFMHRTDDRAAYYRGEDYTVAELSFRGGQSMRFLLPDEGTTLESLLANGEVVGGLMAYDMDAALPSAEIRWSVPKFDVDSNLELTDALKALGVTDVFDFDKSDFSPLIDEEKFDESVAVTQVQHAARVKIDEKGCEAAAFTAVRGDAQS
;
A
#
# COMPACT_ATOMS: atom_id res chain seq x y z
N LYS A 1 14.31 -3.92 -11.02
CA LYS A 1 15.42 -4.07 -12.02
C LYS A 1 16.73 -4.04 -11.26
N LYS A 2 17.51 -5.13 -11.28
CA LYS A 2 18.94 -5.01 -10.94
C LYS A 2 19.61 -4.28 -12.11
N GLU A 3 19.75 -2.98 -11.98
CA GLU A 3 20.55 -2.21 -12.93
C GLU A 3 22.01 -2.56 -12.74
N ILE A 4 22.69 -2.88 -13.83
CA ILE A 4 24.14 -3.07 -13.82
C ILE A 4 24.75 -1.68 -13.77
N THR A 5 25.54 -1.41 -12.74
CA THR A 5 26.17 -0.09 -12.55
C THR A 5 27.29 0.15 -13.57
N VAL A 6 27.62 1.41 -13.83
CA VAL A 6 28.71 1.80 -14.75
C VAL A 6 30.05 1.15 -14.37
N ASP A 7 30.31 0.99 -13.08
CA ASP A 7 31.55 0.36 -12.61
C ASP A 7 31.56 -1.15 -12.88
N GLN A 8 30.41 -1.83 -12.72
CA GLN A 8 30.25 -3.24 -13.10
C GLN A 8 30.42 -3.44 -14.62
N VAL A 9 29.93 -2.50 -15.44
CA VAL A 9 30.16 -2.52 -16.91
C VAL A 9 31.65 -2.40 -17.25
N ARG A 10 32.40 -1.56 -16.56
CA ARG A 10 33.84 -1.38 -16.78
C ARG A 10 34.64 -2.62 -16.45
N GLU A 11 34.22 -3.39 -15.45
CA GLU A 11 34.89 -4.60 -14.99
C GLU A 11 34.53 -5.84 -15.85
N MET A 12 33.36 -5.87 -16.46
CA MET A 12 32.81 -7.07 -17.08
C MET A 12 33.23 -7.29 -18.56
N GLY A 13 33.64 -6.29 -19.29
CA GLY A 13 33.81 -6.41 -20.76
C GLY A 13 32.47 -6.52 -21.53
N ALA A 14 32.48 -6.17 -22.82
CA ALA A 14 31.25 -6.03 -23.63
C ALA A 14 30.42 -7.34 -23.73
N ASP A 15 31.06 -8.47 -23.96
CA ASP A 15 30.38 -9.76 -24.13
C ASP A 15 29.69 -10.25 -22.84
N ALA A 16 30.34 -10.02 -21.69
CA ALA A 16 29.76 -10.39 -20.41
C ALA A 16 28.61 -9.46 -20.01
N TYR A 17 28.67 -8.20 -20.40
CA TYR A 17 27.59 -7.23 -20.23
C TYR A 17 26.36 -7.61 -21.05
N GLU A 18 26.52 -7.91 -22.36
CA GLU A 18 25.42 -8.35 -23.22
C GLU A 18 24.75 -9.62 -22.70
N LYS A 19 25.54 -10.60 -22.23
CA LYS A 19 25.02 -11.83 -21.64
C LYS A 19 24.26 -11.58 -20.33
N ALA A 20 24.75 -10.68 -19.49
CA ALA A 20 24.07 -10.31 -18.23
C ALA A 20 22.77 -9.55 -18.51
N GLN A 21 22.75 -8.65 -19.49
CA GLN A 21 21.54 -7.97 -19.96
C GLN A 21 20.52 -8.97 -20.53
N GLY A 22 20.96 -9.92 -21.37
CA GLY A 22 20.12 -10.97 -21.93
C GLY A 22 19.42 -11.77 -20.83
N LYS A 23 20.14 -12.19 -19.79
CA LYS A 23 19.57 -12.90 -18.65
C LYS A 23 18.55 -12.09 -17.86
N ILE A 24 18.80 -10.78 -17.67
CA ILE A 24 17.84 -9.87 -17.01
C ILE A 24 16.54 -9.77 -17.83
N TRP A 25 16.62 -9.70 -19.16
CA TRP A 25 15.47 -9.68 -20.04
C TRP A 25 14.70 -11.01 -20.05
N GLU A 26 15.40 -12.15 -20.10
CA GLU A 26 14.81 -13.49 -20.03
C GLU A 26 14.05 -13.68 -18.71
N ASP A 27 14.63 -13.29 -17.57
CA ASP A 27 13.98 -13.34 -16.26
C ASP A 27 12.76 -12.41 -16.20
N TRP A 28 12.83 -11.25 -16.85
CA TRP A 28 11.71 -10.31 -16.93
C TRP A 28 10.57 -10.87 -17.79
N ASP A 29 10.89 -11.44 -18.96
CA ASP A 29 9.90 -12.05 -19.86
C ASP A 29 9.23 -13.26 -19.21
N ALA A 30 10.00 -14.12 -18.53
CA ALA A 30 9.45 -15.26 -17.81
C ALA A 30 8.46 -14.84 -16.71
N ARG A 31 8.81 -13.81 -15.91
CA ARG A 31 7.91 -13.25 -14.89
C ARG A 31 6.68 -12.58 -15.50
N SER A 32 6.86 -11.86 -16.59
CA SER A 32 5.74 -11.23 -17.31
C SER A 32 4.77 -12.27 -17.84
N ASN A 33 5.27 -13.35 -18.44
CA ASN A 33 4.45 -14.44 -18.96
C ASN A 33 3.72 -15.18 -17.83
N ALA A 34 4.41 -15.52 -16.74
CA ALA A 34 3.78 -16.15 -15.57
C ALA A 34 2.65 -15.28 -14.98
N TYR A 35 2.83 -13.96 -14.94
CA TYR A 35 1.80 -13.02 -14.53
C TYR A 35 0.57 -13.06 -15.49
N TYR A 36 0.79 -12.99 -16.81
CA TYR A 36 -0.33 -13.03 -17.77
C TYR A 36 -1.06 -14.38 -17.76
N ASP A 37 -0.36 -15.49 -17.53
CA ASP A 37 -0.96 -16.81 -17.39
C ASP A 37 -1.80 -16.90 -16.11
N ALA A 38 -1.31 -16.36 -14.99
CA ALA A 38 -2.05 -16.27 -13.75
C ALA A 38 -3.29 -15.37 -13.90
N LEU A 39 -3.16 -14.20 -14.55
CA LEU A 39 -4.28 -13.34 -14.94
C LEU A 39 -5.35 -14.07 -15.72
N LYS A 40 -4.94 -14.83 -16.75
CA LYS A 40 -5.83 -15.61 -17.59
C LYS A 40 -6.53 -16.71 -16.81
N ALA A 41 -5.82 -17.40 -15.91
CA ALA A 41 -6.37 -18.45 -15.06
C ALA A 41 -7.41 -17.90 -14.09
N LEU A 42 -7.20 -16.71 -13.52
CA LEU A 42 -8.15 -16.09 -12.60
C LEU A 42 -9.37 -15.51 -13.32
N ARG A 43 -9.20 -14.88 -14.48
CA ARG A 43 -10.34 -14.46 -15.33
C ARG A 43 -11.23 -15.64 -15.71
N SER A 44 -10.65 -16.82 -15.97
CA SER A 44 -11.41 -18.02 -16.27
C SER A 44 -12.19 -18.57 -15.06
N LYS A 45 -11.82 -18.22 -13.82
CA LYS A 45 -12.50 -18.60 -12.58
C LYS A 45 -13.52 -17.56 -12.11
N GLY A 46 -13.76 -16.49 -12.88
CA GLY A 46 -14.71 -15.44 -12.56
C GLY A 46 -14.21 -14.39 -11.55
N THR A 47 -12.98 -14.54 -11.05
CA THR A 47 -12.35 -13.55 -10.16
C THR A 47 -11.54 -12.55 -10.99
N SER A 48 -11.81 -11.24 -10.82
CA SER A 48 -10.98 -10.20 -11.43
C SER A 48 -10.21 -9.45 -10.35
N TYR A 49 -8.92 -9.18 -10.58
CA TYR A 49 -8.10 -8.41 -9.62
C TYR A 49 -8.59 -6.99 -9.40
N PRO A 50 -9.01 -6.26 -10.45
CA PRO A 50 -9.62 -4.95 -10.23
C PRO A 50 -10.80 -5.04 -9.29
N ALA A 51 -11.67 -6.07 -9.42
CA ALA A 51 -12.81 -6.25 -8.54
C ALA A 51 -12.39 -6.65 -7.10
N ALA A 52 -11.39 -7.52 -6.95
CA ALA A 52 -10.85 -7.89 -5.65
C ALA A 52 -10.21 -6.71 -4.93
N PHE A 53 -9.38 -5.94 -5.63
CA PHE A 53 -8.76 -4.75 -5.06
C PHE A 53 -9.78 -3.63 -4.77
N LEU A 54 -10.81 -3.51 -5.61
CA LEU A 54 -11.92 -2.60 -5.37
C LEU A 54 -12.69 -2.99 -4.10
N HIS A 55 -13.05 -4.27 -3.95
CA HIS A 55 -13.70 -4.79 -2.74
C HIS A 55 -12.86 -4.46 -1.50
N PHE A 56 -11.57 -4.81 -1.51
CA PHE A 56 -10.66 -4.48 -0.40
C PHE A 56 -10.61 -2.99 -0.09
N THR A 57 -10.59 -2.14 -1.11
CA THR A 57 -10.56 -0.69 -0.92
C THR A 57 -11.87 -0.16 -0.33
N GLN A 58 -13.01 -0.75 -0.72
CA GLN A 58 -14.32 -0.42 -0.14
C GLN A 58 -14.38 -0.79 1.34
N GLU A 59 -13.97 -2.02 1.69
CA GLU A 59 -13.94 -2.48 3.08
C GLU A 59 -12.99 -1.63 3.94
N THR A 60 -11.75 -1.42 3.47
CA THR A 60 -10.76 -0.62 4.21
C THR A 60 -11.02 0.88 4.17
N GLY A 61 -11.82 1.37 3.24
CA GLY A 61 -12.27 2.76 3.20
C GLY A 61 -13.03 3.19 4.45
N THR A 62 -13.68 2.23 5.14
CA THR A 62 -14.35 2.47 6.43
C THR A 62 -13.39 2.82 7.57
N LEU A 63 -12.08 2.60 7.38
CA LEU A 63 -11.03 2.98 8.33
C LEU A 63 -10.69 4.48 8.28
N LEU A 64 -11.16 5.18 7.24
CA LEU A 64 -10.98 6.63 7.14
C LEU A 64 -11.90 7.35 8.14
N SER A 65 -11.32 8.28 8.87
CA SER A 65 -12.10 9.13 9.79
C SER A 65 -12.70 10.32 9.05
N ALA A 66 -13.93 10.67 9.40
CA ALA A 66 -14.56 11.93 8.97
C ALA A 66 -14.26 13.09 9.92
N GLU A 67 -13.80 12.79 11.14
CA GLU A 67 -13.54 13.79 12.19
C GLU A 67 -12.12 14.34 12.15
N GLU A 68 -11.15 13.50 11.69
CA GLU A 68 -9.74 13.84 11.65
C GLU A 68 -9.17 13.64 10.24
N ASN A 69 -8.07 14.33 9.95
CA ASN A 69 -7.31 14.05 8.75
C ASN A 69 -6.71 12.65 8.84
N THR A 70 -7.12 11.76 7.97
CA THR A 70 -6.63 10.38 7.93
C THR A 70 -6.05 10.05 6.57
N VAL A 71 -4.90 9.41 6.55
CA VAL A 71 -4.24 8.92 5.33
C VAL A 71 -4.14 7.41 5.39
N LEU A 72 -4.61 6.76 4.35
CA LEU A 72 -4.57 5.30 4.18
C LEU A 72 -4.01 4.94 2.81
N SER A 73 -3.21 3.90 2.72
CA SER A 73 -2.73 3.34 1.46
C SER A 73 -3.28 1.94 1.24
N PRO A 74 -4.43 1.78 0.53
CA PRO A 74 -5.00 0.47 0.27
C PRO A 74 -4.04 -0.48 -0.46
N ALA A 75 -3.25 0.03 -1.40
CA ALA A 75 -2.27 -0.79 -2.13
C ALA A 75 -1.18 -1.36 -1.21
N ASN A 76 -0.71 -0.57 -0.27
CA ASN A 76 0.30 -1.00 0.70
C ASN A 76 -0.26 -2.05 1.67
N LEU A 77 -1.46 -1.81 2.21
CA LEU A 77 -2.18 -2.76 3.07
C LEU A 77 -2.49 -4.07 2.34
N TYR A 78 -2.96 -3.98 1.08
CA TYR A 78 -3.27 -5.16 0.28
C TYR A 78 -2.05 -6.08 0.12
N LEU A 79 -0.89 -5.51 -0.19
CA LEU A 79 0.36 -6.27 -0.31
C LEU A 79 0.78 -6.90 1.02
N ALA A 80 0.66 -6.18 2.13
CA ALA A 80 0.98 -6.72 3.45
C ALA A 80 0.09 -7.92 3.81
N PHE A 81 -1.23 -7.83 3.57
CA PHE A 81 -2.15 -8.93 3.87
C PHE A 81 -2.07 -10.08 2.88
N ALA A 82 -1.73 -9.81 1.61
CA ALA A 82 -1.42 -10.87 0.67
C ALA A 82 -0.18 -11.67 1.10
N MET A 83 0.88 -11.00 1.56
CA MET A 83 2.06 -11.65 2.14
C MET A 83 1.71 -12.42 3.43
N LEU A 84 0.90 -11.84 4.33
CA LEU A 84 0.45 -12.52 5.55
C LEU A 84 -0.35 -13.78 5.23
N SER A 85 -1.19 -13.77 4.20
CA SER A 85 -1.95 -14.95 3.79
C SER A 85 -1.08 -16.13 3.32
N GLU A 86 0.13 -15.86 2.84
CA GLU A 86 1.10 -16.91 2.49
C GLU A 86 1.76 -17.56 3.71
N THR A 87 1.76 -16.87 4.85
CA THR A 87 2.33 -17.37 6.10
C THR A 87 1.32 -18.10 6.97
N THR A 88 0.06 -18.17 6.56
CA THR A 88 -1.06 -18.75 7.35
C THR A 88 -1.80 -19.82 6.56
N ASP A 89 -2.55 -20.69 7.28
CA ASP A 89 -3.46 -21.68 6.70
C ASP A 89 -4.82 -21.68 7.44
N GLY A 90 -5.69 -22.63 7.09
CA GLY A 90 -6.99 -22.81 7.72
C GLY A 90 -7.88 -21.56 7.69
N ASP A 91 -8.59 -21.34 8.80
CA ASP A 91 -9.52 -20.21 8.93
C ASP A 91 -8.79 -18.87 9.00
N SER A 92 -7.58 -18.80 9.53
CA SER A 92 -6.72 -17.60 9.52
C SER A 92 -6.50 -17.11 8.09
N ARG A 93 -6.13 -18.02 7.19
CA ARG A 93 -5.95 -17.70 5.77
C ARG A 93 -7.25 -17.37 5.07
N ALA A 94 -8.31 -18.14 5.34
CA ALA A 94 -9.62 -17.95 4.72
C ALA A 94 -10.21 -16.56 5.01
N GLN A 95 -10.08 -16.06 6.24
CA GLN A 95 -10.53 -14.72 6.62
C GLN A 95 -9.73 -13.62 5.91
N LEU A 96 -8.40 -13.78 5.80
CA LEU A 96 -7.55 -12.86 5.02
C LEU A 96 -7.93 -12.85 3.55
N LEU A 97 -8.16 -14.02 2.93
CA LEU A 97 -8.60 -14.11 1.53
C LEU A 97 -9.95 -13.44 1.32
N SER A 98 -10.89 -13.60 2.25
CA SER A 98 -12.20 -12.92 2.19
C SER A 98 -12.04 -11.40 2.20
N LEU A 99 -11.22 -10.85 3.10
CA LEU A 99 -10.93 -9.41 3.14
C LEU A 99 -10.27 -8.93 1.83
N LEU A 100 -9.36 -9.73 1.27
CA LEU A 100 -8.69 -9.42 -0.01
C LEU A 100 -9.62 -9.57 -1.24
N GLY A 101 -10.87 -10.00 -1.06
CA GLY A 101 -11.81 -10.27 -2.15
C GLY A 101 -11.43 -11.47 -3.01
N LEU A 102 -10.78 -12.48 -2.43
CA LEU A 102 -10.24 -13.65 -3.11
C LEU A 102 -10.90 -14.93 -2.61
N GLU A 103 -11.26 -15.82 -3.53
CA GLU A 103 -11.90 -17.11 -3.22
C GLU A 103 -10.93 -18.30 -3.27
N ASN A 104 -9.68 -18.09 -3.75
CA ASN A 104 -8.75 -19.17 -4.05
C ASN A 104 -7.38 -18.95 -3.40
N THR A 105 -6.82 -20.02 -2.86
CA THR A 105 -5.52 -20.03 -2.19
C THR A 105 -4.33 -19.60 -3.06
N ASP A 106 -4.42 -19.74 -4.39
CA ASP A 106 -3.37 -19.29 -5.31
C ASP A 106 -3.55 -17.85 -5.78
N ALA A 107 -4.69 -17.23 -5.46
CA ALA A 107 -5.03 -15.89 -5.90
C ALA A 107 -4.21 -14.76 -5.26
N PRO A 108 -3.73 -14.83 -3.99
CA PRO A 108 -2.95 -13.76 -3.37
C PRO A 108 -1.71 -13.39 -4.16
N ARG A 109 -0.96 -14.37 -4.68
CA ARG A 109 0.26 -14.15 -5.47
C ARG A 109 -0.01 -13.31 -6.71
N ALA A 110 -1.03 -13.71 -7.44
CA ALA A 110 -1.35 -13.05 -8.68
C ALA A 110 -2.04 -11.68 -8.44
N ALA A 111 -2.84 -11.54 -7.39
CA ALA A 111 -3.43 -10.28 -6.97
C ALA A 111 -2.36 -9.31 -6.44
N GLY A 112 -1.43 -9.78 -5.62
CA GLY A 112 -0.28 -8.99 -5.16
C GLY A 112 0.58 -8.51 -6.32
N ASN A 113 0.87 -9.37 -7.30
CA ASN A 113 1.59 -8.98 -8.52
C ASN A 113 0.82 -7.94 -9.36
N TYR A 114 -0.52 -8.02 -9.41
CA TYR A 114 -1.34 -7.01 -10.05
C TYR A 114 -1.18 -5.66 -9.37
N VAL A 115 -1.40 -5.59 -8.06
CA VAL A 115 -1.26 -4.35 -7.28
C VAL A 115 0.14 -3.78 -7.41
N TRP A 116 1.18 -4.63 -7.32
CA TRP A 116 2.57 -4.21 -7.53
C TRP A 116 2.77 -3.56 -8.90
N ARG A 117 2.26 -4.14 -9.97
CA ARG A 117 2.45 -3.61 -11.32
C ARG A 117 1.69 -2.32 -11.57
N GLU A 118 0.44 -2.25 -11.11
CA GLU A 118 -0.39 -1.05 -11.29
C GLU A 118 0.15 0.14 -10.48
N THR A 119 0.76 -0.13 -9.32
CA THR A 119 1.33 0.92 -8.48
C THR A 119 2.81 1.20 -8.78
N SER A 120 3.58 0.21 -9.26
CA SER A 120 5.01 0.35 -9.55
C SER A 120 5.27 1.07 -10.87
N THR A 121 4.98 2.34 -10.91
CA THR A 121 5.32 3.21 -12.03
C THR A 121 6.72 3.82 -11.81
N GLY A 122 7.26 4.53 -12.81
CA GLY A 122 8.56 5.21 -12.64
C GLY A 122 8.55 6.33 -11.57
N LYS A 123 7.39 6.59 -10.96
CA LYS A 123 7.16 7.61 -9.92
C LYS A 123 6.78 7.03 -8.58
N THR A 124 6.49 5.74 -8.53
CA THR A 124 6.14 5.00 -7.31
C THR A 124 7.19 3.93 -7.06
N LEU A 125 7.73 3.88 -5.87
CA LEU A 125 8.60 2.83 -5.38
C LEU A 125 7.85 1.99 -4.36
N LEU A 126 7.87 0.68 -4.54
CA LEU A 126 7.34 -0.29 -3.60
C LEU A 126 8.49 -1.10 -3.01
N GLY A 127 8.41 -1.37 -1.73
CA GLY A 127 9.33 -2.25 -1.02
C GLY A 127 8.57 -3.28 -0.19
N SER A 128 9.09 -4.50 -0.14
CA SER A 128 8.59 -5.55 0.76
C SER A 128 9.75 -6.20 1.48
N SER A 129 9.58 -6.52 2.75
CA SER A 129 10.57 -7.29 3.51
C SER A 129 9.90 -8.15 4.56
N VAL A 130 10.61 -9.20 4.94
CA VAL A 130 10.29 -10.03 6.10
C VAL A 130 11.51 -10.09 7.01
N TRP A 131 11.30 -9.77 8.28
CA TRP A 131 12.30 -9.84 9.34
C TRP A 131 11.96 -10.99 10.25
N LEU A 132 12.89 -11.91 10.42
CA LEU A 132 12.70 -13.19 11.07
C LEU A 132 13.59 -13.29 12.31
N ASN A 133 13.08 -13.90 13.37
CA ASN A 133 13.89 -14.25 14.53
C ASN A 133 14.94 -15.29 14.13
N GLU A 134 16.20 -14.99 14.34
CA GLU A 134 17.31 -15.85 13.89
C GLU A 134 17.38 -17.23 14.56
N ASN A 135 16.63 -17.42 15.64
CA ASN A 135 16.64 -18.64 16.45
C ASN A 135 15.49 -19.62 16.13
N LEU A 136 14.62 -19.29 15.16
CA LEU A 136 13.44 -20.10 14.87
C LEU A 136 13.54 -20.88 13.54
N PRO A 137 12.88 -22.05 13.45
CA PRO A 137 12.91 -22.90 12.28
C PRO A 137 11.82 -22.51 11.28
N TYR A 138 12.16 -21.80 10.21
CA TYR A 138 11.22 -21.39 9.18
C TYR A 138 11.16 -22.36 8.01
N ASN A 139 9.99 -22.43 7.37
CA ASN A 139 9.78 -23.17 6.14
C ASN A 139 10.37 -22.39 4.94
N GLU A 140 11.42 -22.94 4.34
CA GLU A 140 12.12 -22.30 3.21
C GLU A 140 11.19 -22.06 2.01
N GLU A 141 10.20 -22.94 1.76
CA GLU A 141 9.26 -22.81 0.65
C GLU A 141 8.43 -21.52 0.77
N THR A 142 7.92 -21.22 1.96
CA THR A 142 7.17 -19.98 2.21
C THR A 142 8.05 -18.75 2.04
N LEU A 143 9.27 -18.79 2.56
CA LEU A 143 10.23 -17.69 2.39
C LEU A 143 10.60 -17.47 0.91
N GLN A 144 10.72 -18.55 0.14
CA GLN A 144 10.93 -18.46 -1.31
C GLN A 144 9.74 -17.84 -2.02
N VAL A 145 8.50 -18.20 -1.64
CA VAL A 145 7.28 -17.57 -2.18
C VAL A 145 7.27 -16.06 -1.89
N LEU A 146 7.56 -15.65 -0.66
CA LEU A 146 7.63 -14.22 -0.31
C LEU A 146 8.70 -13.48 -1.12
N ALA A 147 9.86 -14.08 -1.29
CA ALA A 147 10.96 -13.48 -2.07
C ALA A 147 10.67 -13.41 -3.56
N GLU A 148 10.10 -14.46 -4.17
CA GLU A 148 9.90 -14.55 -5.61
C GLU A 148 8.60 -13.88 -6.09
N GLN A 149 7.52 -14.02 -5.33
CA GLN A 149 6.22 -13.53 -5.74
C GLN A 149 5.93 -12.10 -5.28
N TYR A 150 6.45 -11.72 -4.10
CA TYR A 150 6.25 -10.40 -3.52
C TYR A 150 7.52 -9.53 -3.51
N LEU A 151 8.63 -10.06 -4.06
CA LEU A 151 9.93 -9.38 -4.11
C LEU A 151 10.44 -8.97 -2.71
N ALA A 152 10.02 -9.71 -1.68
CA ALA A 152 10.37 -9.41 -0.32
C ALA A 152 11.85 -9.70 -0.03
N SER A 153 12.53 -8.74 0.57
CA SER A 153 13.86 -8.94 1.15
C SER A 153 13.72 -9.68 2.47
N THR A 154 14.48 -10.76 2.67
CA THR A 154 14.45 -11.53 3.89
C THR A 154 15.65 -11.19 4.76
N PHE A 155 15.39 -10.84 6.02
CA PHE A 155 16.38 -10.54 7.04
C PHE A 155 16.21 -11.49 8.24
N SER A 156 17.31 -11.97 8.79
CA SER A 156 17.34 -12.77 10.02
C SER A 156 18.11 -11.98 11.07
N ALA A 157 17.51 -11.76 12.24
CA ALA A 157 18.07 -10.90 13.27
C ALA A 157 17.61 -11.32 14.68
N PRO A 158 18.37 -10.93 15.73
CA PRO A 158 17.93 -11.09 17.12
C PRO A 158 16.76 -10.12 17.39
N MET A 159 15.57 -10.66 17.62
CA MET A 159 14.39 -9.85 17.94
C MET A 159 14.46 -9.34 19.39
N GLY A 160 13.89 -8.14 19.62
CA GLY A 160 13.99 -7.43 20.90
C GLY A 160 15.33 -6.73 21.12
N ASP A 161 16.19 -6.66 20.11
CA ASP A 161 17.46 -5.90 20.17
C ASP A 161 17.26 -4.51 19.51
N GLU A 162 17.66 -3.46 20.23
CA GLU A 162 17.57 -2.06 19.75
C GLU A 162 18.26 -1.85 18.39
N LYS A 163 19.30 -2.63 18.08
CA LYS A 163 19.97 -2.54 16.78
C LYS A 163 19.12 -3.11 15.65
N THR A 164 18.33 -4.16 15.94
CA THR A 164 17.39 -4.73 14.99
C THR A 164 16.28 -3.72 14.72
N ASP A 165 15.68 -3.13 15.76
CA ASP A 165 14.62 -2.12 15.62
C ASP A 165 15.11 -0.89 14.85
N LYS A 166 16.33 -0.44 15.15
CA LYS A 166 16.97 0.64 14.39
C LYS A 166 17.16 0.27 12.90
N ALA A 167 17.63 -0.93 12.60
CA ALA A 167 17.82 -1.39 11.22
C ALA A 167 16.49 -1.47 10.46
N ILE A 168 15.41 -1.91 11.13
CA ILE A 168 14.05 -1.90 10.59
C ILE A 168 13.60 -0.46 10.28
N GLY A 169 13.76 0.45 11.22
CA GLY A 169 13.44 1.87 11.04
C GLY A 169 14.24 2.51 9.91
N GLU A 170 15.53 2.22 9.79
CA GLU A 170 16.38 2.68 8.68
C GLU A 170 15.89 2.13 7.34
N TRP A 171 15.51 0.85 7.26
CA TRP A 171 14.97 0.24 6.05
C TRP A 171 13.64 0.91 5.63
N ILE A 172 12.72 1.17 6.57
CA ILE A 172 11.48 1.91 6.29
C ILE A 172 11.81 3.30 5.76
N ASN A 173 12.70 4.03 6.41
CA ASN A 173 13.06 5.40 6.02
C ASN A 173 13.68 5.46 4.62
N GLU A 174 14.57 4.55 4.28
CA GLU A 174 15.17 4.45 2.94
C GLU A 174 14.11 4.20 1.85
N ASN A 175 13.09 3.39 2.15
CA ASN A 175 12.04 3.01 1.19
C ASN A 175 10.83 3.97 1.17
N THR A 176 10.78 4.96 2.08
CA THR A 176 9.71 5.96 2.17
C THR A 176 10.19 7.40 1.96
N GLY A 177 11.42 7.57 1.43
CA GLY A 177 12.00 8.90 1.19
C GLY A 177 12.17 9.72 2.46
N ASN A 178 12.32 9.08 3.62
CA ASN A 178 12.41 9.69 4.96
C ASN A 178 11.18 10.52 5.38
N LEU A 179 10.02 10.26 4.79
CA LEU A 179 8.79 10.99 5.14
C LEU A 179 8.12 10.51 6.43
N LEU A 180 8.45 9.29 6.90
CA LEU A 180 7.77 8.61 8.00
C LEU A 180 8.73 8.31 9.16
N GLN A 181 9.74 9.16 9.40
CA GLN A 181 10.82 8.90 10.37
C GLN A 181 10.29 8.68 11.80
N ASP A 182 9.31 9.48 12.23
CA ASP A 182 8.74 9.38 13.58
C ASP A 182 8.04 8.02 13.76
N ALA A 183 7.13 7.66 12.85
CA ALA A 183 6.42 6.39 12.91
C ALA A 183 7.36 5.16 12.72
N ALA A 184 8.36 5.27 11.86
CA ALA A 184 9.38 4.22 11.69
C ALA A 184 10.23 4.01 12.95
N GLY A 185 10.44 5.07 13.73
CA GLY A 185 11.16 5.02 15.01
C GLY A 185 10.35 4.43 16.17
N GLU A 186 9.04 4.22 15.99
CA GLU A 186 8.16 3.58 16.98
C GLU A 186 8.07 2.06 16.80
N ILE A 187 8.67 1.51 15.74
CA ILE A 187 8.69 0.05 15.53
C ILE A 187 9.61 -0.59 16.57
N GLU A 188 9.03 -1.45 17.39
CA GLU A 188 9.71 -2.24 18.39
C GLU A 188 9.41 -3.74 18.20
N THR A 189 10.45 -4.55 18.17
CA THR A 189 10.35 -6.00 18.24
C THR A 189 10.50 -6.47 19.69
N LYS A 190 10.08 -7.70 19.98
CA LYS A 190 10.22 -8.32 21.29
C LYS A 190 11.00 -9.63 21.16
N PRO A 191 11.59 -10.17 22.23
CA PRO A 191 12.27 -11.45 22.17
C PRO A 191 11.40 -12.59 21.61
N GLU A 192 10.08 -12.55 21.89
CA GLU A 192 9.08 -13.47 21.39
C GLU A 192 8.60 -13.18 19.98
N THR A 193 9.04 -12.07 19.34
CA THR A 193 8.68 -11.78 17.96
C THR A 193 9.21 -12.85 17.03
N VAL A 194 8.32 -13.50 16.32
CA VAL A 194 8.59 -14.52 15.31
C VAL A 194 8.90 -13.88 13.97
N MET A 195 8.05 -12.96 13.54
CA MET A 195 8.20 -12.27 12.27
C MET A 195 7.73 -10.83 12.34
N LEU A 196 8.29 -10.01 11.45
CA LEU A 196 7.75 -8.70 11.09
C LEU A 196 7.68 -8.61 9.56
N LEU A 197 6.47 -8.58 9.01
CA LEU A 197 6.23 -8.31 7.60
C LEU A 197 6.12 -6.80 7.38
N LEU A 198 6.86 -6.28 6.42
CA LEU A 198 6.86 -4.86 6.09
C LEU A 198 6.60 -4.65 4.61
N THR A 199 5.70 -3.74 4.31
CA THR A 199 5.51 -3.19 2.97
C THR A 199 5.65 -1.67 3.03
N THR A 200 6.27 -1.09 2.01
CA THR A 200 6.45 0.35 1.88
C THR A 200 5.98 0.82 0.51
N LEU A 201 5.51 2.05 0.46
CA LEU A 201 5.19 2.76 -0.76
C LEU A 201 5.73 4.18 -0.66
N TYR A 202 6.40 4.64 -1.71
CA TYR A 202 6.82 6.02 -1.87
C TYR A 202 6.40 6.51 -3.24
N PHE A 203 5.73 7.64 -3.31
CA PHE A 203 5.28 8.30 -4.53
C PHE A 203 5.76 9.74 -4.55
N LYS A 204 6.29 10.18 -5.70
CA LYS A 204 6.62 11.59 -5.93
C LYS A 204 6.46 11.94 -7.39
N ASP A 205 5.56 12.88 -7.68
CA ASP A 205 5.40 13.40 -9.04
C ASP A 205 4.97 14.87 -9.05
N GLN A 206 5.21 15.52 -10.18
CA GLN A 206 4.82 16.89 -10.42
C GLN A 206 3.44 16.95 -11.08
N TRP A 207 2.66 17.98 -10.78
CA TRP A 207 1.44 18.26 -11.55
C TRP A 207 1.80 18.38 -13.03
N ARG A 208 0.96 17.87 -13.90
CA ARG A 208 1.14 18.06 -15.36
C ARG A 208 1.18 19.55 -15.70
N ASP A 209 0.29 20.31 -15.08
CA ASP A 209 0.24 21.75 -15.11
C ASP A 209 0.35 22.26 -13.67
N GLU A 210 1.46 22.91 -13.34
CA GLU A 210 1.74 23.36 -11.97
C GLU A 210 0.86 24.53 -11.58
N PHE A 211 0.63 24.71 -10.29
CA PHE A 211 0.05 25.94 -9.76
C PHE A 211 1.12 27.02 -9.71
N TRP A 212 0.73 28.27 -9.92
CA TRP A 212 1.64 29.40 -9.85
C TRP A 212 1.77 29.89 -8.41
N GLU A 213 2.97 29.95 -7.86
CA GLU A 213 3.22 30.38 -6.48
C GLU A 213 2.63 31.76 -6.17
N ASN A 214 2.66 32.69 -7.16
CA ASN A 214 2.08 34.02 -7.01
C ASN A 214 0.53 34.05 -7.02
N ALA A 215 -0.12 32.96 -7.42
CA ALA A 215 -1.57 32.78 -7.34
C ALA A 215 -2.01 32.13 -6.04
N THR A 216 -1.07 31.60 -5.23
CA THR A 216 -1.37 31.05 -3.92
C THR A 216 -1.73 32.16 -2.94
N LYS A 217 -2.87 32.02 -2.27
CA LYS A 217 -3.41 33.02 -1.34
C LYS A 217 -3.83 32.39 -0.03
N LYS A 218 -3.71 33.20 1.03
CA LYS A 218 -4.20 32.82 2.35
C LYS A 218 -5.70 33.04 2.44
N ASN A 219 -6.46 31.96 2.62
CA ASN A 219 -7.91 31.98 2.74
C ASN A 219 -8.35 31.21 4.01
N ALA A 220 -9.58 31.47 4.45
CA ALA A 220 -10.17 30.71 5.54
C ALA A 220 -10.54 29.29 5.07
N PHE A 221 -10.14 28.30 5.85
CA PHE A 221 -10.58 26.92 5.77
C PHE A 221 -11.49 26.63 6.97
N THR A 222 -12.65 26.04 6.72
CA THR A 222 -13.56 25.63 7.78
C THR A 222 -13.46 24.12 7.93
N ALA A 223 -12.98 23.67 9.09
CA ALA A 223 -12.87 22.25 9.42
C ALA A 223 -14.26 21.62 9.64
N ALA A 224 -14.34 20.28 9.66
CA ALA A 224 -15.57 19.54 9.97
C ALA A 224 -16.19 19.94 11.32
N SER A 225 -15.37 20.28 12.30
CA SER A 225 -15.80 20.84 13.60
C SER A 225 -16.45 22.23 13.52
N GLY A 226 -16.40 22.90 12.36
CA GLY A 226 -16.82 24.29 12.17
C GLY A 226 -15.75 25.32 12.56
N GLU A 227 -14.59 24.91 13.07
CA GLU A 227 -13.48 25.79 13.37
C GLU A 227 -12.91 26.41 12.08
N LYS A 228 -12.60 27.70 12.13
CA LYS A 228 -11.99 28.42 11.01
C LYS A 228 -10.52 28.63 11.24
N GLN A 229 -9.72 28.16 10.32
CA GLN A 229 -8.28 28.37 10.27
C GLN A 229 -7.85 28.95 8.93
N ASN A 230 -6.70 29.60 8.89
CA ASN A 230 -6.16 30.10 7.64
C ASN A 230 -5.25 29.06 6.98
N ALA A 231 -5.53 28.74 5.72
CA ALA A 231 -4.68 27.87 4.90
C ALA A 231 -4.20 28.61 3.65
N GLN A 232 -3.10 28.13 3.07
CA GLN A 232 -2.59 28.59 1.78
C GLN A 232 -3.32 27.83 0.67
N PHE A 233 -4.13 28.53 -0.11
CA PHE A 233 -4.87 27.96 -1.22
C PHE A 233 -4.17 28.25 -2.54
N MET A 234 -3.86 27.19 -3.26
CA MET A 234 -3.35 27.24 -4.64
C MET A 234 -4.52 27.46 -5.60
N HIS A 235 -4.35 28.36 -6.55
CA HIS A 235 -5.40 28.69 -7.51
C HIS A 235 -4.92 28.51 -8.95
N ARG A 236 -5.75 27.88 -9.77
CA ARG A 236 -5.63 27.88 -11.23
C ARG A 236 -6.99 27.58 -11.88
N THR A 237 -7.06 27.79 -13.19
CA THR A 237 -8.22 27.42 -14.02
C THR A 237 -7.77 26.46 -15.10
N ASP A 238 -8.49 25.37 -15.26
CA ASP A 238 -8.33 24.41 -16.34
C ASP A 238 -9.56 24.47 -17.23
N ASP A 239 -9.39 24.78 -18.50
CA ASP A 239 -10.48 24.92 -19.48
C ASP A 239 -11.19 23.57 -19.76
N ARG A 240 -10.46 22.47 -19.56
CA ARG A 240 -10.93 21.09 -19.78
C ARG A 240 -10.36 20.15 -18.74
N ALA A 241 -10.94 20.13 -17.56
CA ALA A 241 -10.64 19.12 -16.55
C ALA A 241 -11.74 18.05 -16.52
N ALA A 242 -11.34 16.80 -16.35
CA ALA A 242 -12.28 15.70 -16.16
C ALA A 242 -12.98 15.83 -14.81
N TYR A 243 -14.27 15.56 -14.80
CA TYR A 243 -15.05 15.55 -13.57
C TYR A 243 -16.14 14.48 -13.62
N TYR A 244 -16.59 14.07 -12.45
CA TYR A 244 -17.72 13.17 -12.27
C TYR A 244 -18.71 13.81 -11.30
N ARG A 245 -20.01 13.71 -11.59
CA ARG A 245 -21.09 14.18 -10.73
C ARG A 245 -21.80 12.99 -10.14
N GLY A 246 -21.66 12.77 -8.82
CA GLY A 246 -22.49 11.85 -8.04
C GLY A 246 -23.82 12.49 -7.64
N GLU A 247 -24.60 11.81 -6.80
CA GLU A 247 -25.89 12.32 -6.32
C GLU A 247 -25.67 13.53 -5.41
N ASP A 248 -24.75 13.41 -4.44
CA ASP A 248 -24.53 14.42 -3.38
C ASP A 248 -23.06 14.91 -3.34
N TYR A 249 -22.29 14.73 -4.41
CA TYR A 249 -20.87 15.11 -4.46
C TYR A 249 -20.39 15.32 -5.90
N THR A 250 -19.27 16.01 -6.01
CA THR A 250 -18.54 16.15 -7.27
C THR A 250 -17.10 15.66 -7.08
N VAL A 251 -16.59 14.92 -8.05
CA VAL A 251 -15.17 14.54 -8.12
C VAL A 251 -14.52 15.26 -9.28
N ALA A 252 -13.38 15.85 -9.05
CA ALA A 252 -12.56 16.45 -10.10
C ALA A 252 -11.12 15.92 -10.00
N GLU A 253 -10.40 15.93 -11.11
CA GLU A 253 -9.10 15.27 -11.23
C GLU A 253 -7.99 16.23 -11.65
N LEU A 254 -6.86 16.15 -10.95
CA LEU A 254 -5.59 16.78 -11.32
C LEU A 254 -4.59 15.70 -11.76
N SER A 255 -4.11 15.80 -12.98
CA SER A 255 -3.14 14.84 -13.52
C SER A 255 -1.71 15.19 -13.15
N PHE A 256 -0.92 14.15 -12.92
CA PHE A 256 0.54 14.24 -12.79
C PHE A 256 1.25 14.03 -14.13
N ARG A 257 2.52 14.41 -14.21
CA ARG A 257 3.37 14.23 -15.40
C ARG A 257 3.64 12.74 -15.71
N GLY A 258 3.66 11.91 -14.69
CA GLY A 258 3.87 10.46 -14.82
C GLY A 258 2.64 9.67 -15.28
N GLY A 259 1.49 10.33 -15.48
CA GLY A 259 0.26 9.72 -15.96
C GLY A 259 -0.72 9.30 -14.87
N GLN A 260 -0.34 9.40 -13.60
CA GLN A 260 -1.26 9.22 -12.47
C GLN A 260 -2.09 10.50 -12.27
N SER A 261 -3.06 10.43 -11.38
CA SER A 261 -3.89 11.57 -11.01
C SER A 261 -4.23 11.60 -9.53
N MET A 262 -4.54 12.78 -9.04
CA MET A 262 -5.18 13.01 -7.74
C MET A 262 -6.61 13.44 -7.94
N ARG A 263 -7.54 12.76 -7.28
CA ARG A 263 -8.96 13.07 -7.31
C ARG A 263 -9.38 13.78 -6.04
N PHE A 264 -10.18 14.80 -6.21
CA PHE A 264 -10.75 15.57 -5.12
C PHE A 264 -12.25 15.34 -5.13
N LEU A 265 -12.76 14.75 -4.05
CA LEU A 265 -14.20 14.63 -3.81
C LEU A 265 -14.65 15.84 -2.99
N LEU A 266 -15.61 16.57 -3.52
CA LEU A 266 -16.24 17.71 -2.85
C LEU A 266 -17.70 17.35 -2.55
N PRO A 267 -18.09 17.21 -1.27
CA PRO A 267 -19.47 17.04 -0.85
C PRO A 267 -20.33 18.25 -1.26
N ASP A 268 -21.59 18.02 -1.56
CA ASP A 268 -22.55 19.10 -1.77
C ASP A 268 -22.92 19.76 -0.43
N GLU A 269 -23.50 20.96 -0.52
CA GLU A 269 -23.97 21.69 0.67
C GLU A 269 -25.03 20.85 1.42
N GLY A 270 -24.76 20.55 2.67
CA GLY A 270 -25.61 19.71 3.52
C GLY A 270 -25.26 18.23 3.54
N THR A 271 -24.36 17.76 2.69
CA THR A 271 -23.82 16.39 2.72
C THR A 271 -22.58 16.33 3.60
N THR A 272 -22.53 15.36 4.49
CA THR A 272 -21.37 15.15 5.37
C THR A 272 -20.37 14.18 4.74
N LEU A 273 -19.09 14.37 5.01
CA LEU A 273 -18.03 13.43 4.60
C LEU A 273 -18.29 12.04 5.18
N GLU A 274 -18.75 11.96 6.43
CA GLU A 274 -19.11 10.70 7.09
C GLU A 274 -20.14 9.88 6.29
N SER A 275 -21.21 10.54 5.79
CA SER A 275 -22.23 9.86 4.99
C SER A 275 -21.69 9.32 3.66
N LEU A 276 -20.69 9.99 3.07
CA LEU A 276 -20.05 9.57 1.83
C LEU A 276 -19.05 8.43 2.08
N LEU A 277 -18.26 8.50 3.15
CA LEU A 277 -17.31 7.43 3.52
C LEU A 277 -18.02 6.14 3.94
N ALA A 278 -19.20 6.23 4.56
CA ALA A 278 -20.02 5.07 4.90
C ALA A 278 -20.60 4.36 3.66
N ASN A 279 -20.58 5.02 2.49
CA ASN A 279 -21.03 4.42 1.23
C ASN A 279 -19.84 3.85 0.45
N GLY A 280 -19.64 2.52 0.53
CA GLY A 280 -18.56 1.82 -0.16
C GLY A 280 -18.55 2.04 -1.68
N GLU A 281 -19.71 2.30 -2.31
CA GLU A 281 -19.76 2.63 -3.76
C GLU A 281 -19.11 3.98 -4.06
N VAL A 282 -19.24 4.96 -3.16
CA VAL A 282 -18.58 6.26 -3.30
C VAL A 282 -17.06 6.10 -3.17
N VAL A 283 -16.61 5.40 -2.12
CA VAL A 283 -15.19 5.12 -1.92
C VAL A 283 -14.61 4.31 -3.09
N GLY A 284 -15.33 3.27 -3.49
CA GLY A 284 -14.96 2.45 -4.65
C GLY A 284 -14.91 3.25 -5.95
N GLY A 285 -15.89 4.12 -6.18
CA GLY A 285 -15.94 4.99 -7.36
C GLY A 285 -14.80 6.02 -7.43
N LEU A 286 -14.29 6.45 -6.28
CA LEU A 286 -13.08 7.29 -6.24
C LEU A 286 -11.84 6.55 -6.73
N MET A 287 -11.74 5.25 -6.45
CA MET A 287 -10.57 4.42 -6.73
C MET A 287 -10.69 3.68 -8.06
N ALA A 288 -11.87 3.13 -8.35
CA ALA A 288 -12.16 2.41 -9.58
C ALA A 288 -12.75 3.38 -10.62
N TYR A 289 -11.88 3.80 -11.49
CA TYR A 289 -12.26 4.55 -12.65
C TYR A 289 -12.61 3.59 -13.79
N ASP A 290 -13.79 3.70 -14.34
CA ASP A 290 -14.08 3.06 -15.62
C ASP A 290 -13.31 3.82 -16.71
N MET A 291 -12.11 3.34 -17.02
CA MET A 291 -11.23 3.94 -18.03
C MET A 291 -11.87 3.95 -19.43
N ASP A 292 -12.91 3.15 -19.65
CA ASP A 292 -13.66 3.07 -20.91
C ASP A 292 -14.78 4.12 -20.99
N ALA A 293 -15.19 4.71 -19.86
CA ALA A 293 -16.15 5.79 -19.85
C ALA A 293 -15.47 7.14 -20.09
N ALA A 294 -15.74 7.76 -21.23
CA ALA A 294 -15.30 9.13 -21.48
C ALA A 294 -15.96 10.06 -20.45
N LEU A 295 -15.17 10.52 -19.46
CA LEU A 295 -15.68 11.49 -18.50
C LEU A 295 -16.05 12.81 -19.19
N PRO A 296 -17.11 13.48 -18.74
CA PRO A 296 -17.38 14.85 -19.14
C PRO A 296 -16.20 15.74 -18.70
N SER A 297 -15.94 16.76 -19.48
CA SER A 297 -14.96 17.79 -19.17
C SER A 297 -15.61 19.16 -19.07
N ALA A 298 -15.12 19.99 -18.16
CA ALA A 298 -15.60 21.35 -17.94
C ALA A 298 -14.45 22.30 -17.65
N GLU A 299 -14.71 23.61 -17.70
CA GLU A 299 -13.86 24.60 -17.06
C GLU A 299 -13.95 24.40 -15.54
N ILE A 300 -12.84 24.10 -14.90
CA ILE A 300 -12.74 23.95 -13.44
C ILE A 300 -11.81 25.03 -12.90
N ARG A 301 -12.32 25.78 -11.91
CA ARG A 301 -11.57 26.76 -11.15
C ARG A 301 -11.13 26.15 -9.84
N TRP A 302 -9.87 25.75 -9.80
CA TRP A 302 -9.27 25.11 -8.64
C TRP A 302 -8.98 26.13 -7.54
N SER A 303 -9.34 25.75 -6.31
CA SER A 303 -8.94 26.40 -5.07
C SER A 303 -8.61 25.32 -4.06
N VAL A 304 -7.37 24.85 -4.07
CA VAL A 304 -6.93 23.68 -3.33
C VAL A 304 -6.00 24.12 -2.21
N PRO A 305 -6.28 23.78 -0.93
CA PRO A 305 -5.35 24.10 0.15
C PRO A 305 -4.07 23.28 0.00
N LYS A 306 -2.94 23.90 0.28
CA LYS A 306 -1.70 23.14 0.54
C LYS A 306 -1.89 22.38 1.83
N PHE A 307 -1.51 21.13 1.84
CA PHE A 307 -1.53 20.32 3.05
C PHE A 307 -0.32 19.40 3.15
N ASP A 308 -0.02 19.02 4.36
CA ASP A 308 0.94 18.02 4.76
C ASP A 308 0.29 17.27 5.92
N VAL A 309 -0.19 16.07 5.65
CA VAL A 309 -1.03 15.28 6.56
C VAL A 309 -0.43 13.91 6.70
N ASP A 310 -0.33 13.43 7.90
CA ASP A 310 0.13 12.09 8.24
C ASP A 310 -0.85 11.37 9.17
N SER A 311 -0.74 10.04 9.18
CA SER A 311 -1.47 9.16 10.09
C SER A 311 -0.56 8.02 10.50
N ASN A 312 -0.71 7.59 11.75
CA ASN A 312 -0.10 6.38 12.28
C ASN A 312 -1.19 5.59 13.00
N LEU A 313 -1.67 4.54 12.35
CA LEU A 313 -2.86 3.81 12.75
C LEU A 313 -2.48 2.42 13.27
N GLU A 314 -3.04 2.03 14.41
CA GLU A 314 -3.06 0.66 14.86
C GLU A 314 -4.37 0.02 14.34
N LEU A 315 -4.26 -1.04 13.52
CA LEU A 315 -5.38 -1.57 12.76
C LEU A 315 -5.94 -2.90 13.28
N THR A 316 -5.38 -3.47 14.33
CA THR A 316 -5.76 -4.81 14.84
C THR A 316 -7.25 -4.90 15.15
N ASP A 317 -7.80 -3.96 15.91
CA ASP A 317 -9.23 -3.99 16.27
C ASP A 317 -10.14 -3.69 15.07
N ALA A 318 -9.71 -2.81 14.20
CA ALA A 318 -10.43 -2.50 12.97
C ALA A 318 -10.50 -3.71 12.03
N LEU A 319 -9.40 -4.46 11.88
CA LEU A 319 -9.37 -5.69 11.09
C LEU A 319 -10.24 -6.80 11.69
N LYS A 320 -10.28 -6.92 13.01
CA LYS A 320 -11.21 -7.84 13.68
C LYS A 320 -12.67 -7.46 13.37
N ALA A 321 -13.00 -6.20 13.34
CA ALA A 321 -14.34 -5.72 12.95
C ALA A 321 -14.67 -6.01 11.47
N LEU A 322 -13.67 -6.07 10.60
CA LEU A 322 -13.79 -6.49 9.19
C LEU A 322 -13.79 -8.02 9.01
N GLY A 323 -13.79 -8.81 10.09
CA GLY A 323 -13.92 -10.26 10.05
C GLY A 323 -12.61 -11.04 10.02
N VAL A 324 -11.48 -10.39 10.17
CA VAL A 324 -10.18 -11.07 10.34
C VAL A 324 -9.92 -11.19 11.83
N THR A 325 -10.20 -12.36 12.41
CA THR A 325 -10.14 -12.59 13.87
C THR A 325 -9.12 -13.63 14.27
N ASP A 326 -9.06 -14.75 13.54
CA ASP A 326 -8.35 -15.95 13.99
C ASP A 326 -6.83 -15.78 13.96
N VAL A 327 -6.30 -15.03 13.02
CA VAL A 327 -4.86 -14.70 12.94
C VAL A 327 -4.35 -13.92 14.17
N PHE A 328 -5.26 -13.28 14.93
CA PHE A 328 -4.96 -12.53 16.16
C PHE A 328 -5.19 -13.33 17.45
N ASP A 329 -5.62 -14.59 17.36
CA ASP A 329 -5.98 -15.45 18.48
C ASP A 329 -4.99 -16.63 18.55
N PHE A 330 -4.17 -16.68 19.59
CA PHE A 330 -3.16 -17.73 19.77
C PHE A 330 -3.73 -19.16 19.80
N ASP A 331 -5.00 -19.33 20.17
CA ASP A 331 -5.65 -20.64 20.22
C ASP A 331 -6.24 -21.07 18.86
N LYS A 332 -6.30 -20.17 17.86
CA LYS A 332 -6.94 -20.41 16.57
C LYS A 332 -6.07 -20.14 15.36
N SER A 333 -5.06 -19.31 15.54
CA SER A 333 -4.16 -18.93 14.45
C SER A 333 -3.39 -20.15 13.94
N ASP A 334 -3.21 -20.21 12.63
CA ASP A 334 -2.46 -21.26 11.96
C ASP A 334 -1.34 -20.63 11.14
N PHE A 335 -0.11 -20.75 11.65
CA PHE A 335 1.13 -20.30 11.01
C PHE A 335 1.99 -21.48 10.53
N SER A 336 1.41 -22.67 10.38
CA SER A 336 2.11 -23.85 9.88
C SER A 336 2.82 -23.68 8.54
N PRO A 337 2.38 -22.81 7.60
CA PRO A 337 3.16 -22.53 6.40
C PRO A 337 4.47 -21.77 6.67
N LEU A 338 4.55 -20.97 7.73
CA LEU A 338 5.72 -20.17 8.06
C LEU A 338 6.74 -20.92 8.92
N ILE A 339 6.25 -21.64 9.94
CA ILE A 339 7.06 -22.28 10.98
C ILE A 339 7.00 -23.79 10.83
N ASP A 340 8.14 -24.45 11.05
CA ASP A 340 8.24 -25.90 11.13
C ASP A 340 7.74 -26.36 12.53
N GLU A 341 6.44 -26.73 12.60
CA GLU A 341 5.76 -27.13 13.84
C GLU A 341 6.35 -28.39 14.49
N GLU A 342 7.09 -29.23 13.75
CA GLU A 342 7.82 -30.36 14.34
C GLU A 342 9.00 -29.91 15.22
N LYS A 343 9.48 -28.68 15.03
CA LYS A 343 10.62 -28.11 15.73
C LYS A 343 10.29 -26.91 16.62
N PHE A 344 9.06 -26.42 16.53
CA PHE A 344 8.60 -25.28 17.30
C PHE A 344 7.13 -25.50 17.69
N ASP A 345 6.87 -25.62 18.98
CA ASP A 345 5.57 -26.05 19.58
C ASP A 345 4.80 -24.90 20.26
N GLU A 346 5.28 -23.66 20.13
CA GLU A 346 4.58 -22.48 20.65
C GLU A 346 3.54 -21.95 19.64
N SER A 347 2.42 -21.44 20.13
CA SER A 347 1.43 -20.77 19.29
C SER A 347 1.96 -19.43 18.79
N VAL A 348 1.64 -19.09 17.55
CA VAL A 348 2.03 -17.81 16.93
C VAL A 348 0.77 -17.05 16.54
N ALA A 349 0.69 -15.77 16.88
CA ALA A 349 -0.40 -14.90 16.45
C ALA A 349 0.11 -13.52 16.04
N VAL A 350 -0.63 -12.82 15.18
CA VAL A 350 -0.39 -11.40 14.93
C VAL A 350 -0.78 -10.60 16.18
N THR A 351 0.14 -9.80 16.66
CA THR A 351 -0.05 -8.99 17.88
C THR A 351 -0.13 -7.50 17.60
N GLN A 352 0.26 -7.09 16.40
CA GLN A 352 0.20 -5.70 15.98
C GLN A 352 0.11 -5.56 14.46
N VAL A 353 -0.76 -4.67 14.01
CA VAL A 353 -0.79 -4.21 12.61
C VAL A 353 -0.73 -2.69 12.61
N GLN A 354 0.44 -2.14 12.29
CA GLN A 354 0.65 -0.70 12.21
C GLN A 354 0.66 -0.25 10.76
N HIS A 355 -0.08 0.81 10.47
CA HIS A 355 -0.07 1.48 9.17
C HIS A 355 0.19 2.96 9.34
N ALA A 356 1.30 3.43 8.80
CA ALA A 356 1.61 4.85 8.78
C ALA A 356 1.65 5.34 7.33
N ALA A 357 1.06 6.50 7.11
CA ALA A 357 1.04 7.13 5.80
C ALA A 357 1.12 8.65 5.94
N ARG A 358 1.69 9.30 4.92
CA ARG A 358 1.79 10.75 4.83
C ARG A 358 1.59 11.18 3.39
N VAL A 359 0.87 12.28 3.20
CA VAL A 359 0.68 12.91 1.90
C VAL A 359 0.87 14.41 2.03
N LYS A 360 1.66 14.96 1.11
CA LYS A 360 1.95 16.38 1.03
C LYS A 360 1.74 16.88 -0.39
N ILE A 361 1.07 18.02 -0.55
CA ILE A 361 0.92 18.69 -1.83
C ILE A 361 1.33 20.16 -1.74
N ASP A 362 1.93 20.63 -2.81
CA ASP A 362 2.25 22.03 -3.04
C ASP A 362 1.99 22.42 -4.49
N GLU A 363 2.42 23.61 -4.89
CA GLU A 363 2.23 24.14 -6.23
C GLU A 363 2.88 23.27 -7.32
N LYS A 364 3.90 22.50 -6.97
CA LYS A 364 4.70 21.70 -7.91
C LYS A 364 4.15 20.29 -8.09
N GLY A 365 3.60 19.69 -7.03
CA GLY A 365 3.17 18.30 -7.11
C GLY A 365 2.73 17.69 -5.79
N CYS A 366 2.89 16.37 -5.75
CA CYS A 366 2.58 15.53 -4.60
C CYS A 366 3.80 14.70 -4.20
N GLU A 367 3.99 14.55 -2.92
CA GLU A 367 4.90 13.58 -2.33
C GLU A 367 4.15 12.82 -1.25
N ALA A 368 4.15 11.48 -1.33
CA ALA A 368 3.44 10.62 -0.41
C ALA A 368 4.27 9.38 -0.06
N ALA A 369 4.08 8.87 1.14
CA ALA A 369 4.66 7.62 1.57
C ALA A 369 3.70 6.87 2.48
N ALA A 370 3.83 5.54 2.52
CA ALA A 370 3.16 4.68 3.47
C ALA A 370 4.05 3.48 3.83
N PHE A 371 3.85 2.95 5.03
CA PHE A 371 4.28 1.60 5.35
C PHE A 371 3.20 0.85 6.14
N THR A 372 3.22 -0.48 6.04
CA THR A 372 2.46 -1.38 6.90
C THR A 372 3.41 -2.36 7.55
N ALA A 373 3.31 -2.50 8.86
CA ALA A 373 4.07 -3.45 9.67
C ALA A 373 3.10 -4.44 10.34
N VAL A 374 3.26 -5.73 10.07
CA VAL A 374 2.50 -6.82 10.68
C VAL A 374 3.46 -7.64 11.52
N ARG A 375 3.32 -7.58 12.86
CA ARG A 375 4.14 -8.31 13.81
C ARG A 375 3.43 -9.57 14.31
N GLY A 376 4.08 -10.71 14.15
CA GLY A 376 3.69 -11.99 14.74
C GLY A 376 4.60 -12.35 15.91
N ASP A 377 4.01 -12.64 17.06
CA ASP A 377 4.72 -13.01 18.28
C ASP A 377 4.31 -14.45 18.68
N ALA A 378 5.18 -15.16 19.40
CA ALA A 378 4.92 -16.47 19.98
C ALA A 378 4.41 -16.36 21.42
N GLN A 379 3.64 -17.38 21.83
CA GLN A 379 3.17 -17.54 23.19
C GLN A 379 3.32 -19.00 23.63
N SER A 380 4.08 -19.24 24.72
CA SER A 380 4.26 -20.55 25.33
C SER A 380 3.09 -20.96 26.20
#